data_05ecc8a76ed7c5f7ed990b5eccb74d7b
#
_entry.id   05ecc8a76ed7c5f7ed990b5eccb74d7b
#
_cell.length_a   1.000
_cell.length_b   1.000
_cell.length_c   1.000
_cell.angle_alpha   90.00
_cell.angle_beta   90.00
_cell.angle_gamma   90.00
#
_symmetry.space_group_name_H-M   'P 1'
#
loop_
_entity.id
_entity.type
_entity.pdbx_description
1 polymer ?
#
loop_
_entity_poly.entity_id
_entity_poly.type
_entity_poly.pdbx_seq_one_letter_code
_entity_poly.pdbx_strand_id
1 'polypeptide(L)'
;MPNLSFITPTRNSPWGTYLSQIDAVEPYLGHLSRWVETLRRPKRALIVDVPIELDNGTIAHFEGFRVQHSLTRGPGKGGVRYHPDVTLEEVMALSAWMTVKNAAVNLPYGGAKGGIRLDPSLLSMKELEKVTRRYTSEIGIIIGPTQDIPAPDVNTNGQIMAWMMDTYSMNVGATATGVVTGKPIPLGGSLGRVAATGRGVFVVGREAMRRLNIDMDGARVAVQGFGNVGSIAAKLFAANGAKVVAVQDHTGTILNEKGFDMANLMEQDRKSVV
;
A
#
# COMPACT_ATOMS: atom_id res chain seq x y z
N MET A 1 9.59 24.89 19.10
CA MET A 1 8.13 24.79 19.00
C MET A 1 7.67 23.63 19.86
N PRO A 2 6.51 23.66 20.52
CA PRO A 2 6.04 22.50 21.29
C PRO A 2 5.84 21.32 20.33
N ASN A 3 6.38 20.16 20.69
CA ASN A 3 6.16 18.93 19.94
C ASN A 3 4.71 18.48 20.17
N LEU A 4 4.00 18.19 19.08
CA LEU A 4 2.70 17.54 19.19
C LEU A 4 2.94 16.10 19.67
N SER A 5 2.31 15.71 20.75
CA SER A 5 2.56 14.42 21.41
C SER A 5 2.37 13.21 20.50
N PHE A 6 1.40 13.28 19.57
CA PHE A 6 1.10 12.18 18.65
C PHE A 6 2.11 12.02 17.49
N ILE A 7 3.02 12.98 17.29
CA ILE A 7 4.07 12.87 16.26
C ILE A 7 5.46 12.57 16.84
N THR A 8 5.58 12.46 18.16
CA THR A 8 6.82 12.04 18.80
C THR A 8 7.02 10.55 18.58
N PRO A 9 8.08 10.13 17.86
CA PRO A 9 8.26 8.72 17.52
C PRO A 9 8.62 7.90 18.76
N THR A 10 8.11 6.68 18.82
CA THR A 10 8.64 5.68 19.73
C THR A 10 9.99 5.16 19.23
N ARG A 11 10.78 4.58 20.12
CA ARG A 11 12.11 4.04 19.75
C ARG A 11 11.97 2.94 18.71
N ASN A 12 12.72 3.06 17.60
CA ASN A 12 12.72 2.13 16.46
C ASN A 12 11.39 2.03 15.70
N SER A 13 10.54 3.05 15.77
CA SER A 13 9.29 3.05 15.03
C SER A 13 9.48 3.36 13.53
N PRO A 14 8.55 2.95 12.67
CA PRO A 14 8.53 3.35 11.27
C PRO A 14 8.53 4.87 11.08
N TRP A 15 7.83 5.61 11.95
CA TRP A 15 7.82 7.07 11.93
C TRP A 15 9.21 7.66 12.26
N GLY A 16 9.89 7.10 13.25
CA GLY A 16 11.28 7.47 13.57
C GLY A 16 12.23 7.19 12.41
N THR A 17 12.06 6.09 11.70
CA THR A 17 12.82 5.76 10.48
C THR A 17 12.60 6.82 9.40
N TYR A 18 11.35 7.21 9.13
CA TYR A 18 11.06 8.26 8.16
C TYR A 18 11.72 9.59 8.55
N LEU A 19 11.62 10.01 9.81
CA LEU A 19 12.26 11.24 10.29
C LEU A 19 13.78 11.22 10.12
N SER A 20 14.43 10.09 10.44
CA SER A 20 15.87 9.92 10.21
C SER A 20 16.26 10.03 8.74
N GLN A 21 15.42 9.57 7.81
CA GLN A 21 15.63 9.75 6.37
C GLN A 21 15.53 11.22 5.97
N ILE A 22 14.58 11.97 6.53
CA ILE A 22 14.46 13.40 6.30
C ILE A 22 15.69 14.15 6.84
N ASP A 23 16.17 13.81 8.04
CA ASP A 23 17.37 14.39 8.63
C ASP A 23 18.61 14.15 7.72
N ALA A 24 18.74 12.96 7.16
CA ALA A 24 19.83 12.61 6.25
C ALA A 24 19.78 13.39 4.93
N VAL A 25 18.60 13.78 4.46
CA VAL A 25 18.41 14.52 3.18
C VAL A 25 18.50 16.03 3.37
N GLU A 26 18.18 16.55 4.55
CA GLU A 26 18.12 18.00 4.83
C GLU A 26 19.36 18.79 4.38
N PRO A 27 20.60 18.32 4.60
CA PRO A 27 21.81 19.05 4.18
C PRO A 27 21.90 19.27 2.65
N TYR A 28 21.21 18.45 1.85
CA TYR A 28 21.22 18.55 0.39
C TYR A 28 20.13 19.46 -0.18
N LEU A 29 19.21 19.97 0.65
CA LEU A 29 18.07 20.76 0.20
C LEU A 29 18.40 22.27 0.02
N GLY A 30 19.53 22.74 0.52
CA GLY A 30 19.97 24.14 0.36
C GLY A 30 18.89 25.13 0.84
N HIS A 31 18.45 26.02 -0.05
CA HIS A 31 17.43 27.04 0.26
C HIS A 31 16.05 26.46 0.58
N LEU A 32 15.81 25.18 0.28
CA LEU A 32 14.55 24.49 0.58
C LEU A 32 14.52 23.91 2.00
N SER A 33 15.64 23.89 2.74
CA SER A 33 15.71 23.33 4.10
C SER A 33 14.66 23.92 5.05
N ARG A 34 14.28 25.18 4.89
CA ARG A 34 13.20 25.84 5.67
C ARG A 34 11.84 25.12 5.59
N TRP A 35 11.62 24.29 4.57
CA TRP A 35 10.36 23.56 4.37
C TRP A 35 10.39 22.14 4.96
N VAL A 36 11.55 21.68 5.46
CA VAL A 36 11.74 20.34 6.01
C VAL A 36 10.78 20.06 7.16
N GLU A 37 10.54 21.07 8.03
CA GLU A 37 9.58 20.93 9.13
C GLU A 37 8.17 20.58 8.66
N THR A 38 7.78 20.99 7.45
CA THR A 38 6.48 20.59 6.85
C THR A 38 6.48 19.11 6.47
N LEU A 39 7.62 18.57 6.05
CA LEU A 39 7.77 17.15 5.74
C LEU A 39 7.84 16.26 6.99
N ARG A 40 8.24 16.82 8.13
CA ARG A 40 8.29 16.11 9.42
C ARG A 40 6.93 16.00 10.11
N ARG A 41 5.86 16.53 9.53
CA ARG A 41 4.56 16.62 10.18
C ARG A 41 3.44 16.17 9.25
N PRO A 42 2.60 15.20 9.65
CA PRO A 42 1.38 14.92 8.91
C PRO A 42 0.41 16.10 9.02
N LYS A 43 -0.30 16.38 7.94
CA LYS A 43 -1.31 17.45 7.90
C LYS A 43 -2.49 17.14 8.84
N ARG A 44 -2.91 15.89 8.90
CA ARG A 44 -3.94 15.40 9.82
C ARG A 44 -3.88 13.89 10.00
N ALA A 45 -4.32 13.43 11.14
CA ALA A 45 -4.57 12.03 11.44
C ALA A 45 -5.99 11.89 12.02
N LEU A 46 -6.73 10.92 11.52
CA LEU A 46 -8.03 10.53 12.04
C LEU A 46 -7.90 9.12 12.63
N ILE A 47 -8.30 8.97 13.88
CA ILE A 47 -8.39 7.69 14.58
C ILE A 47 -9.86 7.44 14.81
N VAL A 48 -10.33 6.26 14.47
CA VAL A 48 -11.75 5.90 14.55
C VAL A 48 -11.93 4.55 15.24
N ASP A 49 -13.02 4.42 15.98
CA ASP A 49 -13.53 3.14 16.44
C ASP A 49 -14.42 2.53 15.36
N VAL A 50 -14.24 1.24 15.09
CA VAL A 50 -14.98 0.49 14.07
C VAL A 50 -15.72 -0.65 14.75
N PRO A 51 -16.87 -0.39 15.40
CA PRO A 51 -17.70 -1.43 16.01
C PRO A 51 -18.48 -2.19 14.94
N ILE A 52 -18.49 -3.54 15.06
CA ILE A 52 -19.34 -4.41 14.27
C ILE A 52 -19.94 -5.52 15.13
N GLU A 53 -21.09 -6.02 14.73
CA GLU A 53 -21.64 -7.27 15.25
C GLU A 53 -21.05 -8.44 14.49
N LEU A 54 -20.36 -9.34 15.21
CA LEU A 54 -19.82 -10.60 14.68
C LEU A 54 -20.94 -11.59 14.39
N ASP A 55 -20.62 -12.64 13.61
CA ASP A 55 -21.59 -13.68 13.22
C ASP A 55 -22.12 -14.48 14.45
N ASN A 56 -21.39 -14.44 15.57
CA ASN A 56 -21.83 -15.02 16.86
C ASN A 56 -22.71 -14.08 17.72
N GLY A 57 -23.04 -12.89 17.22
CA GLY A 57 -23.86 -11.88 17.90
C GLY A 57 -23.12 -11.00 18.91
N THR A 58 -21.81 -11.17 19.09
CA THR A 58 -21.03 -10.28 19.96
C THR A 58 -20.60 -9.02 19.23
N ILE A 59 -20.41 -7.91 19.96
CA ILE A 59 -19.87 -6.68 19.38
C ILE A 59 -18.35 -6.69 19.52
N ALA A 60 -17.67 -6.54 18.41
CA ALA A 60 -16.22 -6.35 18.35
C ALA A 60 -15.89 -4.90 17.97
N HIS A 61 -14.78 -4.39 18.51
CA HIS A 61 -14.27 -3.05 18.24
C HIS A 61 -12.89 -3.15 17.59
N PHE A 62 -12.68 -2.43 16.49
CA PHE A 62 -11.40 -2.35 15.81
C PHE A 62 -10.94 -0.91 15.71
N GLU A 63 -9.64 -0.69 15.91
CA GLU A 63 -9.04 0.64 15.79
C GLU A 63 -8.68 0.90 14.32
N GLY A 64 -9.24 1.97 13.75
CA GLY A 64 -9.02 2.40 12.37
C GLY A 64 -8.26 3.73 12.30
N PHE A 65 -7.43 3.88 11.27
CA PHE A 65 -6.60 5.07 11.04
C PHE A 65 -6.74 5.57 9.60
N ARG A 66 -6.80 6.89 9.41
CA ARG A 66 -6.52 7.54 8.12
C ARG A 66 -5.63 8.75 8.34
N VAL A 67 -4.44 8.74 7.76
CA VAL A 67 -3.46 9.83 7.87
C VAL A 67 -3.25 10.46 6.50
N GLN A 68 -3.31 11.80 6.45
CA GLN A 68 -2.95 12.63 5.31
C GLN A 68 -1.66 13.37 5.65
N HIS A 69 -0.55 12.98 5.02
CA HIS A 69 0.73 13.61 5.29
C HIS A 69 0.85 14.95 4.56
N SER A 70 0.60 14.98 3.26
CA SER A 70 0.62 16.21 2.47
C SER A 70 -0.46 16.17 1.39
N LEU A 71 -1.12 17.30 1.16
CA LEU A 71 -2.09 17.50 0.09
C LEU A 71 -1.65 18.63 -0.87
N THR A 72 -0.40 19.08 -0.78
CA THR A 72 0.09 20.24 -1.54
C THR A 72 0.13 19.97 -3.04
N ARG A 73 0.40 18.73 -3.45
CA ARG A 73 0.46 18.33 -4.86
C ARG A 73 -0.87 17.86 -5.45
N GLY A 74 -1.91 17.79 -4.65
CA GLY A 74 -3.23 17.28 -5.04
C GLY A 74 -3.86 16.39 -3.97
N PRO A 75 -4.93 15.66 -4.29
CA PRO A 75 -5.61 14.77 -3.37
C PRO A 75 -4.65 13.79 -2.70
N GLY A 76 -4.90 13.48 -1.44
CA GLY A 76 -4.21 12.41 -0.73
C GLY A 76 -4.33 11.09 -1.50
N LYS A 77 -3.26 10.30 -1.57
CA LYS A 77 -3.25 9.01 -2.26
C LYS A 77 -2.50 7.98 -1.47
N GLY A 78 -3.15 6.86 -1.15
CA GLY A 78 -2.49 5.75 -0.47
C GLY A 78 -3.44 4.62 -0.09
N GLY A 79 -2.87 3.43 0.14
CA GLY A 79 -3.61 2.22 0.45
C GLY A 79 -4.27 2.20 1.83
N VAL A 80 -5.15 1.24 2.03
CA VAL A 80 -5.71 0.85 3.34
C VAL A 80 -5.23 -0.56 3.65
N ARG A 81 -4.58 -0.73 4.81
CA ARG A 81 -3.97 -2.00 5.26
C ARG A 81 -4.82 -2.63 6.36
N TYR A 82 -5.06 -3.92 6.28
CA TYR A 82 -5.65 -4.72 7.36
C TYR A 82 -4.58 -5.64 7.93
N HIS A 83 -4.16 -5.38 9.16
CA HIS A 83 -3.14 -6.19 9.82
C HIS A 83 -3.19 -6.00 11.35
N PRO A 84 -2.96 -7.04 12.16
CA PRO A 84 -2.99 -6.93 13.62
C PRO A 84 -1.95 -5.95 14.19
N ASP A 85 -0.84 -5.73 13.51
CA ASP A 85 0.24 -4.83 13.96
C ASP A 85 0.10 -3.39 13.44
N VAL A 86 -1.00 -3.03 12.78
CA VAL A 86 -1.22 -1.65 12.32
C VAL A 86 -1.21 -0.69 13.52
N THR A 87 -0.38 0.35 13.42
CA THR A 87 -0.28 1.43 14.41
C THR A 87 -0.39 2.79 13.75
N LEU A 88 -0.71 3.82 14.55
CA LEU A 88 -0.73 5.20 14.06
C LEU A 88 0.63 5.60 13.45
N GLU A 89 1.74 5.27 14.12
CA GLU A 89 3.08 5.61 13.65
C GLU A 89 3.45 4.93 12.33
N GLU A 90 3.03 3.68 12.13
CA GLU A 90 3.19 3.00 10.85
C GLU A 90 2.41 3.71 9.75
N VAL A 91 1.14 4.02 10.01
CA VAL A 91 0.28 4.70 9.03
C VAL A 91 0.80 6.11 8.73
N MET A 92 1.34 6.82 9.71
CA MET A 92 2.01 8.12 9.52
C MET A 92 3.21 7.99 8.58
N ALA A 93 4.13 7.05 8.85
CA ALA A 93 5.31 6.81 8.02
C ALA A 93 4.93 6.45 6.58
N LEU A 94 4.00 5.51 6.41
CA LEU A 94 3.53 5.07 5.10
C LEU A 94 2.86 6.22 4.32
N SER A 95 2.12 7.10 5.00
CA SER A 95 1.52 8.29 4.36
C SER A 95 2.57 9.29 3.89
N ALA A 96 3.65 9.45 4.65
CA ALA A 96 4.77 10.31 4.30
C ALA A 96 5.58 9.75 3.13
N TRP A 97 5.88 8.46 3.13
CA TRP A 97 6.50 7.79 1.98
C TRP A 97 5.61 7.87 0.72
N MET A 98 4.29 7.85 0.85
CA MET A 98 3.40 8.09 -0.32
C MET A 98 3.55 9.51 -0.87
N THR A 99 3.74 10.54 -0.03
CA THR A 99 4.06 11.91 -0.48
C THR A 99 5.32 11.92 -1.34
N VAL A 100 6.40 11.30 -0.84
CA VAL A 100 7.69 11.24 -1.55
C VAL A 100 7.57 10.43 -2.84
N LYS A 101 6.92 9.25 -2.79
CA LYS A 101 6.74 8.37 -3.95
C LYS A 101 5.99 9.06 -5.08
N ASN A 102 4.88 9.73 -4.78
CA ASN A 102 4.10 10.45 -5.79
C ASN A 102 4.89 11.61 -6.39
N ALA A 103 5.66 12.32 -5.57
CA ALA A 103 6.51 13.43 -6.02
C ALA A 103 7.67 12.94 -6.91
N ALA A 104 8.32 11.83 -6.55
CA ALA A 104 9.46 11.26 -7.27
C ALA A 104 9.13 10.91 -8.74
N VAL A 105 7.89 10.50 -9.01
CA VAL A 105 7.40 10.18 -10.35
C VAL A 105 6.47 11.25 -10.93
N ASN A 106 6.49 12.45 -10.33
CA ASN A 106 5.75 13.64 -10.74
C ASN A 106 4.24 13.43 -10.91
N LEU A 107 3.61 12.63 -10.03
CA LEU A 107 2.16 12.47 -10.01
C LEU A 107 1.49 13.65 -9.27
N PRO A 108 0.30 14.10 -9.73
CA PRO A 108 -0.43 15.22 -9.13
C PRO A 108 -1.23 14.76 -7.89
N TYR A 109 -0.58 14.06 -6.98
CA TYR A 109 -1.18 13.54 -5.75
C TYR A 109 -0.32 13.86 -4.53
N GLY A 110 -1.00 14.08 -3.42
CA GLY A 110 -0.41 14.10 -2.09
C GLY A 110 -0.15 12.69 -1.56
N GLY A 111 0.18 12.59 -0.27
CA GLY A 111 0.40 11.32 0.41
C GLY A 111 -0.62 11.11 1.52
N ALA A 112 -1.27 9.96 1.48
CA ALA A 112 -2.16 9.49 2.53
C ALA A 112 -1.98 7.98 2.76
N LYS A 113 -2.45 7.50 3.90
CA LYS A 113 -2.47 6.07 4.23
C LYS A 113 -3.59 5.79 5.21
N GLY A 114 -4.18 4.60 5.11
CA GLY A 114 -5.13 4.09 6.07
C GLY A 114 -4.76 2.69 6.55
N GLY A 115 -5.42 2.26 7.60
CA GLY A 115 -5.32 0.90 8.08
C GLY A 115 -6.31 0.63 9.20
N ILE A 116 -6.57 -0.65 9.43
CA ILE A 116 -7.36 -1.13 10.56
C ILE A 116 -6.52 -2.20 11.26
N ARG A 117 -6.45 -2.10 12.59
CA ARG A 117 -5.81 -3.11 13.42
C ARG A 117 -6.73 -4.31 13.59
N LEU A 118 -6.59 -5.30 12.73
CA LEU A 118 -7.33 -6.54 12.76
C LEU A 118 -6.57 -7.65 12.03
N ASP A 119 -6.85 -8.90 12.38
CA ASP A 119 -6.44 -10.06 11.59
C ASP A 119 -7.61 -10.49 10.69
N PRO A 120 -7.53 -10.28 9.37
CA PRO A 120 -8.63 -10.60 8.47
C PRO A 120 -8.87 -12.12 8.33
N SER A 121 -7.91 -12.97 8.70
CA SER A 121 -8.07 -14.43 8.67
C SER A 121 -9.03 -14.94 9.74
N LEU A 122 -9.28 -14.14 10.77
CA LEU A 122 -10.19 -14.45 11.87
C LEU A 122 -11.64 -13.98 11.61
N LEU A 123 -11.88 -13.30 10.50
CA LEU A 123 -13.18 -12.72 10.17
C LEU A 123 -13.81 -13.42 8.97
N SER A 124 -15.12 -13.64 9.02
CA SER A 124 -15.88 -14.06 7.84
C SER A 124 -15.92 -12.94 6.79
N MET A 125 -16.23 -13.29 5.53
CA MET A 125 -16.39 -12.29 4.47
C MET A 125 -17.48 -11.26 4.79
N LYS A 126 -18.54 -11.65 5.53
CA LYS A 126 -19.62 -10.75 5.96
C LYS A 126 -19.11 -9.78 7.04
N GLU A 127 -18.36 -10.29 8.00
CA GLU A 127 -17.76 -9.46 9.03
C GLU A 127 -16.74 -8.47 8.45
N LEU A 128 -15.91 -8.94 7.50
CA LEU A 128 -14.95 -8.10 6.81
C LEU A 128 -15.64 -7.00 5.98
N GLU A 129 -16.80 -7.30 5.37
CA GLU A 129 -17.65 -6.30 4.71
C GLU A 129 -18.17 -5.28 5.72
N LYS A 130 -18.72 -5.72 6.86
CA LYS A 130 -19.20 -4.82 7.93
C LYS A 130 -18.11 -3.88 8.42
N VAL A 131 -16.91 -4.41 8.73
CA VAL A 131 -15.73 -3.61 9.12
C VAL A 131 -15.40 -2.57 8.05
N THR A 132 -15.30 -2.99 6.78
CA THR A 132 -14.94 -2.10 5.68
C THR A 132 -15.96 -0.98 5.51
N ARG A 133 -17.24 -1.29 5.54
CA ARG A 133 -18.31 -0.30 5.40
C ARG A 133 -18.33 0.66 6.58
N ARG A 134 -18.20 0.15 7.80
CA ARG A 134 -18.15 1.00 9.00
C ARG A 134 -16.95 1.93 8.97
N TYR A 135 -15.75 1.41 8.72
CA TYR A 135 -14.54 2.23 8.57
C TYR A 135 -14.70 3.31 7.49
N THR A 136 -15.28 2.95 6.34
CA THR A 136 -15.50 3.90 5.24
C THR A 136 -16.42 5.05 5.65
N SER A 137 -17.48 4.77 6.40
CA SER A 137 -18.38 5.80 6.92
C SER A 137 -17.66 6.74 7.88
N GLU A 138 -16.82 6.21 8.78
CA GLU A 138 -16.08 7.02 9.75
C GLU A 138 -15.04 7.94 9.07
N ILE A 139 -14.30 7.42 8.09
CA ILE A 139 -13.31 8.23 7.36
C ILE A 139 -13.91 9.07 6.22
N GLY A 140 -15.20 8.89 5.93
CA GLY A 140 -15.93 9.56 4.86
C GLY A 140 -15.81 11.08 4.87
N ILE A 141 -15.61 11.67 6.05
CA ILE A 141 -15.44 13.11 6.25
C ILE A 141 -14.13 13.68 5.67
N ILE A 142 -13.12 12.83 5.40
CA ILE A 142 -11.81 13.29 4.90
C ILE A 142 -11.41 12.63 3.58
N ILE A 143 -12.13 11.60 3.10
CA ILE A 143 -11.86 10.97 1.80
C ILE A 143 -12.78 11.56 0.72
N GLY A 144 -12.40 11.33 -0.54
CA GLY A 144 -13.21 11.77 -1.68
C GLY A 144 -12.36 11.86 -2.96
N PRO A 145 -13.01 11.91 -4.14
CA PRO A 145 -12.29 11.94 -5.42
C PRO A 145 -11.32 13.11 -5.58
N THR A 146 -11.58 14.22 -4.90
CA THR A 146 -10.76 15.45 -4.96
C THR A 146 -10.04 15.77 -3.64
N GLN A 147 -10.18 14.91 -2.63
CA GLN A 147 -9.63 15.15 -1.29
C GLN A 147 -8.58 14.12 -0.90
N ASP A 148 -8.95 12.84 -0.91
CA ASP A 148 -8.09 11.73 -0.51
C ASP A 148 -8.66 10.42 -1.07
N ILE A 149 -7.85 9.70 -1.82
CA ILE A 149 -8.27 8.56 -2.61
C ILE A 149 -7.60 7.28 -2.09
N PRO A 150 -8.32 6.43 -1.33
CA PRO A 150 -7.83 5.13 -0.90
C PRO A 150 -7.51 4.17 -2.07
N ALA A 151 -6.73 3.15 -1.76
CA ALA A 151 -6.31 2.10 -2.70
C ALA A 151 -6.11 0.76 -1.95
N PRO A 152 -5.98 -0.37 -2.63
CA PRO A 152 -5.58 -1.63 -1.99
C PRO A 152 -4.16 -1.57 -1.43
N ASP A 153 -3.94 -2.31 -0.34
CA ASP A 153 -2.65 -2.55 0.31
C ASP A 153 -2.64 -3.98 0.90
N VAL A 154 -1.82 -4.25 1.91
CA VAL A 154 -1.76 -5.56 2.57
C VAL A 154 -3.15 -5.98 3.06
N ASN A 155 -3.54 -7.19 2.71
CA ASN A 155 -4.83 -7.83 3.05
C ASN A 155 -6.08 -7.05 2.62
N THR A 156 -5.95 -6.17 1.62
CA THR A 156 -7.10 -5.53 0.96
C THR A 156 -7.00 -5.72 -0.55
N ASN A 157 -8.14 -5.73 -1.22
CA ASN A 157 -8.25 -6.09 -2.63
C ASN A 157 -9.36 -5.30 -3.34
N GLY A 158 -9.67 -5.70 -4.58
CA GLY A 158 -10.71 -5.05 -5.37
C GLY A 158 -12.10 -5.14 -4.75
N GLN A 159 -12.43 -6.21 -4.04
CA GLN A 159 -13.71 -6.37 -3.35
C GLN A 159 -13.85 -5.38 -2.19
N ILE A 160 -12.79 -5.22 -1.38
CA ILE A 160 -12.73 -4.22 -0.31
C ILE A 160 -12.95 -2.81 -0.90
N MET A 161 -12.28 -2.51 -2.02
CA MET A 161 -12.45 -1.21 -2.69
C MET A 161 -13.87 -1.02 -3.25
N ALA A 162 -14.52 -2.08 -3.73
CA ALA A 162 -15.91 -2.02 -4.16
C ALA A 162 -16.85 -1.66 -2.99
N TRP A 163 -16.69 -2.29 -1.84
CA TRP A 163 -17.47 -1.96 -0.63
C TRP A 163 -17.21 -0.51 -0.15
N MET A 164 -15.97 -0.05 -0.20
CA MET A 164 -15.64 1.34 0.14
C MET A 164 -16.32 2.34 -0.82
N MET A 165 -16.26 2.07 -2.13
CA MET A 165 -16.89 2.92 -3.15
C MET A 165 -18.40 2.96 -2.98
N ASP A 166 -19.03 1.82 -2.77
CA ASP A 166 -20.47 1.67 -2.57
C ASP A 166 -20.93 2.45 -1.33
N THR A 167 -20.28 2.22 -0.19
CA THR A 167 -20.61 2.90 1.07
C THR A 167 -20.45 4.42 0.96
N TYR A 168 -19.34 4.89 0.39
CA TYR A 168 -19.13 6.31 0.17
C TYR A 168 -20.18 6.91 -0.75
N SER A 169 -20.50 6.22 -1.84
CA SER A 169 -21.53 6.67 -2.80
C SER A 169 -22.91 6.78 -2.16
N MET A 170 -23.28 5.84 -1.30
CA MET A 170 -24.53 5.91 -0.52
C MET A 170 -24.54 7.14 0.42
N ASN A 171 -23.45 7.39 1.12
CA ASN A 171 -23.34 8.50 2.07
C ASN A 171 -23.45 9.88 1.39
N VAL A 172 -22.92 10.02 0.16
CA VAL A 172 -22.98 11.29 -0.59
C VAL A 172 -24.20 11.38 -1.53
N GLY A 173 -24.99 10.32 -1.64
CA GLY A 173 -26.20 10.30 -2.46
C GLY A 173 -25.94 10.27 -3.98
N ALA A 174 -24.72 9.93 -4.42
CA ALA A 174 -24.35 9.88 -5.84
C ALA A 174 -23.22 8.86 -6.06
N THR A 175 -23.20 8.21 -7.23
CA THR A 175 -22.13 7.26 -7.57
C THR A 175 -20.79 7.98 -7.71
N ALA A 176 -19.87 7.71 -6.80
CA ALA A 176 -18.54 8.32 -6.73
C ALA A 176 -17.44 7.34 -7.07
N THR A 177 -17.35 6.93 -8.34
CA THR A 177 -16.37 5.94 -8.79
C THR A 177 -14.92 6.37 -8.57
N GLY A 178 -14.64 7.67 -8.53
CA GLY A 178 -13.31 8.24 -8.30
C GLY A 178 -12.82 8.20 -6.85
N VAL A 179 -13.66 7.80 -5.87
CA VAL A 179 -13.27 7.83 -4.45
C VAL A 179 -12.16 6.84 -4.10
N VAL A 180 -12.05 5.73 -4.82
CA VAL A 180 -11.02 4.70 -4.61
C VAL A 180 -10.39 4.28 -5.94
N THR A 181 -9.17 3.76 -5.89
CA THR A 181 -8.54 3.03 -7.00
C THR A 181 -8.40 1.55 -6.68
N GLY A 182 -8.10 0.73 -7.69
CA GLY A 182 -7.93 -0.71 -7.50
C GLY A 182 -9.23 -1.52 -7.37
N LYS A 183 -10.37 -0.88 -7.59
CA LYS A 183 -11.68 -1.53 -7.70
C LYS A 183 -11.79 -2.37 -8.98
N PRO A 184 -12.74 -3.32 -9.06
CA PRO A 184 -12.99 -4.13 -10.25
C PRO A 184 -13.24 -3.28 -11.51
N ILE A 185 -12.83 -3.80 -12.68
CA ILE A 185 -12.98 -3.11 -13.97
C ILE A 185 -14.43 -2.71 -14.27
N PRO A 186 -15.45 -3.58 -14.05
CA PRO A 186 -16.86 -3.20 -14.27
C PRO A 186 -17.33 -2.01 -13.42
N LEU A 187 -16.64 -1.72 -12.31
CA LEU A 187 -16.92 -0.57 -11.43
C LEU A 187 -16.06 0.67 -11.78
N GLY A 188 -15.45 0.70 -12.95
CA GLY A 188 -14.57 1.79 -13.38
C GLY A 188 -13.11 1.61 -12.93
N GLY A 189 -12.67 0.38 -12.66
CA GLY A 189 -11.26 0.06 -12.40
C GLY A 189 -10.40 0.17 -13.66
N SER A 190 -9.09 0.39 -13.49
CA SER A 190 -8.14 0.52 -14.59
C SER A 190 -7.57 -0.83 -15.01
N LEU A 191 -7.45 -1.07 -16.32
CA LEU A 191 -6.74 -2.21 -16.88
C LEU A 191 -5.28 -2.22 -16.42
N GLY A 192 -4.74 -3.43 -16.16
CA GLY A 192 -3.34 -3.62 -15.79
C GLY A 192 -3.01 -3.31 -14.31
N ARG A 193 -3.97 -2.87 -13.49
CA ARG A 193 -3.71 -2.53 -12.07
C ARG A 193 -3.14 -3.71 -11.29
N VAL A 194 -3.61 -4.92 -11.53
CA VAL A 194 -3.14 -6.13 -10.82
C VAL A 194 -1.64 -6.34 -11.02
N ALA A 195 -1.16 -6.12 -12.24
CA ALA A 195 0.26 -6.29 -12.58
C ALA A 195 1.12 -5.03 -12.34
N ALA A 196 0.52 -3.89 -12.03
CA ALA A 196 1.19 -2.59 -12.11
C ALA A 196 2.46 -2.50 -11.24
N THR A 197 2.41 -2.97 -9.99
CA THR A 197 3.55 -2.87 -9.07
C THR A 197 4.70 -3.78 -9.51
N GLY A 198 4.43 -5.05 -9.79
CA GLY A 198 5.45 -5.99 -10.29
C GLY A 198 6.01 -5.57 -11.64
N ARG A 199 5.19 -5.00 -12.52
CA ARG A 199 5.64 -4.41 -13.79
C ARG A 199 6.57 -3.21 -13.53
N GLY A 200 6.25 -2.36 -12.58
CA GLY A 200 7.11 -1.24 -12.18
C GLY A 200 8.48 -1.71 -11.70
N VAL A 201 8.54 -2.76 -10.87
CA VAL A 201 9.79 -3.37 -10.43
C VAL A 201 10.59 -3.88 -11.62
N PHE A 202 9.95 -4.60 -12.54
CA PHE A 202 10.60 -5.08 -13.76
C PHE A 202 11.16 -3.92 -14.61
N VAL A 203 10.36 -2.87 -14.87
CA VAL A 203 10.79 -1.72 -15.70
C VAL A 203 12.01 -1.03 -15.10
N VAL A 204 11.97 -0.74 -13.79
CA VAL A 204 13.10 -0.09 -13.09
C VAL A 204 14.32 -1.02 -13.06
N GLY A 205 14.12 -2.32 -12.79
CA GLY A 205 15.19 -3.31 -12.80
C GLY A 205 15.85 -3.43 -14.18
N ARG A 206 15.07 -3.48 -15.23
CA ARG A 206 15.58 -3.49 -16.61
C ARG A 206 16.42 -2.26 -16.91
N GLU A 207 15.97 -1.07 -16.54
CA GLU A 207 16.74 0.17 -16.77
C GLU A 207 18.02 0.21 -15.92
N ALA A 208 17.99 -0.32 -14.69
CA ALA A 208 19.18 -0.47 -13.86
C ALA A 208 20.20 -1.43 -14.49
N MET A 209 19.76 -2.58 -14.97
CA MET A 209 20.61 -3.55 -15.68
C MET A 209 21.26 -2.90 -16.92
N ARG A 210 20.47 -2.17 -17.71
CA ARG A 210 20.99 -1.47 -18.88
C ARG A 210 22.09 -0.47 -18.53
N ARG A 211 21.92 0.30 -17.44
CA ARG A 211 22.93 1.27 -16.96
C ARG A 211 24.19 0.62 -16.41
N LEU A 212 24.06 -0.59 -15.86
CA LEU A 212 25.16 -1.37 -15.31
C LEU A 212 25.81 -2.29 -16.35
N ASN A 213 25.37 -2.25 -17.61
CA ASN A 213 25.79 -3.16 -18.68
C ASN A 213 25.63 -4.64 -18.35
N ILE A 214 24.54 -4.97 -17.65
CA ILE A 214 24.14 -6.36 -17.36
C ILE A 214 23.14 -6.78 -18.44
N ASP A 215 23.46 -7.83 -19.18
CA ASP A 215 22.55 -8.40 -20.17
C ASP A 215 21.36 -9.04 -19.43
N MET A 216 20.16 -8.83 -19.95
CA MET A 216 18.94 -9.44 -19.44
C MET A 216 18.88 -10.93 -19.78
N ASP A 217 19.34 -11.29 -20.98
CA ASP A 217 19.32 -12.70 -21.41
C ASP A 217 20.29 -13.54 -20.59
N GLY A 218 19.76 -14.57 -19.96
CA GLY A 218 20.51 -15.45 -19.06
C GLY A 218 20.85 -14.86 -17.68
N ALA A 219 20.49 -13.59 -17.40
CA ALA A 219 20.72 -12.99 -16.08
C ALA A 219 20.04 -13.80 -14.97
N ARG A 220 20.74 -14.00 -13.86
CA ARG A 220 20.21 -14.73 -12.71
C ARG A 220 19.44 -13.78 -11.80
N VAL A 221 18.18 -14.10 -11.51
CA VAL A 221 17.29 -13.31 -10.67
C VAL A 221 16.88 -14.13 -9.44
N ALA A 222 17.05 -13.54 -8.26
CA ALA A 222 16.51 -14.03 -7.00
C ALA A 222 15.37 -13.10 -6.54
N VAL A 223 14.25 -13.68 -6.11
CA VAL A 223 13.06 -12.94 -5.70
C VAL A 223 12.74 -13.25 -4.25
N GLN A 224 12.84 -12.23 -3.39
CA GLN A 224 12.41 -12.32 -2.00
C GLN A 224 10.99 -11.75 -1.86
N GLY A 225 10.05 -12.59 -1.44
CA GLY A 225 8.62 -12.31 -1.41
C GLY A 225 7.94 -12.67 -2.73
N PHE A 226 7.16 -13.76 -2.75
CA PHE A 226 6.52 -14.28 -3.98
C PHE A 226 5.01 -13.99 -4.05
N GLY A 227 4.53 -12.96 -3.34
CA GLY A 227 3.15 -12.47 -3.40
C GLY A 227 2.84 -11.65 -4.66
N ASN A 228 1.83 -10.78 -4.57
CA ASN A 228 1.30 -9.98 -5.68
C ASN A 228 2.33 -9.16 -6.49
N VAL A 229 3.44 -8.78 -5.90
CA VAL A 229 4.49 -8.00 -6.56
C VAL A 229 5.59 -8.90 -7.11
N GLY A 230 6.16 -9.76 -6.24
CA GLY A 230 7.31 -10.58 -6.58
C GLY A 230 7.01 -11.61 -7.66
N SER A 231 5.86 -12.29 -7.60
CA SER A 231 5.46 -13.28 -8.60
C SER A 231 5.31 -12.66 -10.00
N ILE A 232 4.74 -11.45 -10.09
CA ILE A 232 4.59 -10.74 -11.36
C ILE A 232 5.94 -10.21 -11.87
N ALA A 233 6.78 -9.68 -10.98
CA ALA A 233 8.13 -9.25 -11.35
C ALA A 233 8.96 -10.44 -11.88
N ALA A 234 8.97 -11.57 -11.15
CA ALA A 234 9.64 -12.80 -11.57
C ALA A 234 9.18 -13.26 -12.97
N LYS A 235 7.86 -13.33 -13.17
CA LYS A 235 7.27 -13.68 -14.48
C LYS A 235 7.75 -12.76 -15.60
N LEU A 236 7.82 -11.46 -15.36
CA LEU A 236 8.23 -10.49 -16.37
C LEU A 236 9.74 -10.58 -16.65
N PHE A 237 10.58 -10.78 -15.64
CA PHE A 237 12.01 -11.02 -15.85
C PHE A 237 12.24 -12.29 -16.67
N ALA A 238 11.60 -13.40 -16.32
CA ALA A 238 11.71 -14.65 -17.05
C ALA A 238 11.22 -14.52 -18.50
N ALA A 239 10.10 -13.85 -18.73
CA ALA A 239 9.56 -13.61 -20.07
C ALA A 239 10.46 -12.72 -20.97
N ASN A 240 11.44 -12.04 -20.36
CA ASN A 240 12.43 -11.21 -21.06
C ASN A 240 13.85 -11.81 -21.08
N GLY A 241 13.98 -13.12 -20.86
CA GLY A 241 15.23 -13.86 -21.03
C GLY A 241 16.02 -14.10 -19.75
N ALA A 242 15.64 -13.52 -18.60
CA ALA A 242 16.32 -13.78 -17.34
C ALA A 242 15.95 -15.18 -16.79
N LYS A 243 16.83 -15.74 -15.97
CA LYS A 243 16.61 -17.00 -15.25
C LYS A 243 16.25 -16.71 -13.79
N VAL A 244 15.02 -16.97 -13.39
CA VAL A 244 14.63 -16.90 -11.98
C VAL A 244 15.17 -18.15 -11.29
N VAL A 245 16.24 -18.00 -10.52
CA VAL A 245 16.98 -19.11 -9.92
C VAL A 245 16.66 -19.33 -8.45
N ALA A 246 16.13 -18.32 -7.76
CA ALA A 246 15.73 -18.43 -6.36
C ALA A 246 14.43 -17.67 -6.11
N VAL A 247 13.56 -18.27 -5.31
CA VAL A 247 12.33 -17.66 -4.83
C VAL A 247 12.18 -17.93 -3.34
N GLN A 248 11.84 -16.89 -2.58
CA GLN A 248 11.60 -16.97 -1.15
C GLN A 248 10.22 -16.42 -0.82
N ASP A 249 9.52 -17.09 0.08
CA ASP A 249 8.33 -16.56 0.77
C ASP A 249 8.47 -16.74 2.29
N HIS A 250 7.35 -16.61 3.03
CA HIS A 250 7.34 -16.79 4.49
C HIS A 250 7.52 -18.23 4.93
N THR A 251 7.35 -19.21 4.03
CA THR A 251 7.50 -20.65 4.32
C THR A 251 8.93 -21.15 4.09
N GLY A 252 9.69 -20.48 3.23
CA GLY A 252 11.07 -20.86 2.95
C GLY A 252 11.61 -20.33 1.63
N THR A 253 12.76 -20.88 1.24
CA THR A 253 13.46 -20.53 0.00
C THR A 253 13.64 -21.77 -0.84
N ILE A 254 13.32 -21.67 -2.12
CA ILE A 254 13.62 -22.70 -3.12
C ILE A 254 14.66 -22.20 -4.11
N LEU A 255 15.53 -23.10 -4.56
CA LEU A 255 16.62 -22.80 -5.48
C LEU A 255 16.59 -23.76 -6.68
N ASN A 256 16.78 -23.22 -7.88
CA ASN A 256 17.00 -23.98 -9.11
C ASN A 256 18.00 -23.24 -10.02
N GLU A 257 19.23 -23.69 -10.06
CA GLU A 257 20.31 -23.07 -10.85
C GLU A 257 20.02 -23.04 -12.36
N LYS A 258 19.15 -23.90 -12.86
CA LYS A 258 18.73 -23.92 -14.27
C LYS A 258 17.65 -22.90 -14.59
N GLY A 259 17.07 -22.28 -13.56
CA GLY A 259 15.89 -21.41 -13.63
C GLY A 259 14.58 -22.18 -13.44
N PHE A 260 13.59 -21.52 -12.86
CA PHE A 260 12.25 -22.07 -12.66
C PHE A 260 11.40 -21.93 -13.93
N ASP A 261 10.55 -22.93 -14.19
CA ASP A 261 9.37 -22.75 -15.03
C ASP A 261 8.34 -21.91 -14.27
N MET A 262 8.16 -20.68 -14.72
CA MET A 262 7.29 -19.72 -14.04
C MET A 262 5.81 -20.11 -14.11
N ALA A 263 5.37 -20.86 -15.12
CA ALA A 263 3.98 -21.32 -15.19
C ALA A 263 3.69 -22.35 -14.10
N ASN A 264 4.53 -23.34 -13.98
CA ASN A 264 4.45 -24.37 -12.93
C ASN A 264 4.58 -23.77 -11.52
N LEU A 265 5.56 -22.88 -11.33
CA LEU A 265 5.80 -22.25 -10.04
C LEU A 265 4.58 -21.43 -9.55
N MET A 266 3.98 -20.63 -10.43
CA MET A 266 2.80 -19.84 -10.10
C MET A 266 1.53 -20.69 -9.89
N GLU A 267 1.44 -21.86 -10.51
CA GLU A 267 0.32 -22.78 -10.27
C GLU A 267 0.42 -23.46 -8.90
N GLN A 268 1.63 -23.84 -8.51
CA GLN A 268 1.89 -24.45 -7.19
C GLN A 268 1.67 -23.43 -6.05
N ASP A 269 2.12 -22.19 -6.22
CA ASP A 269 1.88 -21.10 -5.27
C ASP A 269 0.39 -20.86 -5.02
N ARG A 270 -0.44 -20.86 -6.06
CA ARG A 270 -1.89 -20.76 -5.93
C ARG A 270 -2.54 -21.91 -5.17
N LYS A 271 -2.00 -23.13 -5.27
CA LYS A 271 -2.52 -24.31 -4.58
C LYS A 271 -2.12 -24.33 -3.10
N SER A 272 -1.06 -23.65 -2.71
CA SER A 272 -0.61 -23.56 -1.31
C SER A 272 -1.35 -22.48 -0.50
N VAL A 273 -2.18 -21.66 -1.14
CA VAL A 273 -2.92 -20.55 -0.51
C VAL A 273 -4.42 -20.88 -0.36
N VAL A 274 -4.84 -22.15 -0.58
CA VAL A 274 -6.23 -22.61 -0.38
C VAL A 274 -6.35 -23.42 0.91
#